data_c1d539e9f1d7fef075e88acce2a87ff1
#
_entry.id   c1d539e9f1d7fef075e88acce2a87ff1
#
_cell.length_a   1.000
_cell.length_b   1.000
_cell.length_c   1.000
_cell.angle_alpha   90.00
_cell.angle_beta   90.00
_cell.angle_gamma   90.00
#
_symmetry.space_group_name_H-M   'P 1'
#
loop_
_entity.id
_entity.type
_entity.pdbx_description
1 polymer ?
#
loop_
_entity_poly.entity_id
_entity_poly.type
_entity_poly.pdbx_seq_one_letter_code
_entity_poly.pdbx_strand_id
1 'polypeptide(L)'
;MFKRRSAMKTLAAAAAVASLSLTGLSAQAADTIKVGVLHSLSGTMAISETVLKDTVLMAIDDINAKGGVLGKKLEAVVVDPASNWPLFAEKAKQLLTQDKVAVVFGCWTSVSRKSVLPVFEQNNGLLFY
;
A
#
# COMPACT_ATOMS: atom_id res chain seq x y z
N MET A 1 50.42 28.58 -45.93
CA MET A 1 50.38 28.89 -44.50
C MET A 1 48.91 28.79 -44.05
N PHE A 2 48.52 27.61 -43.57
CA PHE A 2 47.12 27.26 -43.30
C PHE A 2 46.74 27.64 -41.85
N LYS A 3 45.65 28.41 -41.65
CA LYS A 3 45.16 28.82 -40.35
C LYS A 3 44.39 27.69 -39.66
N ARG A 4 45.07 26.99 -38.75
CA ARG A 4 44.49 25.91 -37.88
C ARG A 4 43.83 26.44 -36.59
N ARG A 5 43.09 27.53 -36.60
CA ARG A 5 42.56 28.14 -35.37
C ARG A 5 41.04 28.29 -35.28
N SER A 6 40.25 27.76 -36.23
CA SER A 6 38.80 27.94 -36.22
C SER A 6 38.01 26.67 -35.92
N ALA A 7 38.63 25.48 -35.80
CA ALA A 7 37.92 24.24 -35.63
C ALA A 7 37.68 23.85 -34.13
N MET A 8 38.28 24.57 -33.18
CA MET A 8 38.16 24.20 -31.74
C MET A 8 37.11 25.01 -30.93
N LYS A 9 36.43 25.93 -31.58
CA LYS A 9 35.41 26.74 -30.88
C LYS A 9 33.98 26.24 -31.07
N THR A 10 33.73 25.34 -31.97
CA THR A 10 32.37 24.78 -32.23
C THR A 10 32.05 23.47 -31.52
N LEU A 11 33.04 22.80 -30.90
CA LEU A 11 32.78 21.57 -30.14
C LEU A 11 32.43 21.79 -28.65
N ALA A 12 32.64 22.99 -28.13
CA ALA A 12 32.35 23.27 -26.73
C ALA A 12 30.87 23.68 -26.44
N ALA A 13 30.09 23.99 -27.47
CA ALA A 13 28.71 24.43 -27.33
C ALA A 13 27.69 23.26 -27.40
N ALA A 14 28.06 22.09 -27.92
CA ALA A 14 27.17 20.95 -28.05
C ALA A 14 27.10 20.04 -26.80
N ALA A 15 28.07 20.16 -25.88
CA ALA A 15 28.11 19.33 -24.66
C ALA A 15 27.30 19.91 -23.49
N ALA A 16 26.87 21.17 -23.57
CA ALA A 16 26.15 21.82 -22.46
C ALA A 16 24.62 21.65 -22.50
N VAL A 17 24.05 21.15 -23.59
CA VAL A 17 22.60 21.00 -23.75
C VAL A 17 22.12 19.59 -23.41
N ALA A 18 23.02 18.60 -23.35
CA ALA A 18 22.67 17.21 -23.05
C ALA A 18 22.58 16.87 -21.55
N SER A 19 22.96 17.79 -20.66
CA SER A 19 22.98 17.54 -19.20
C SER A 19 21.78 18.06 -18.41
N LEU A 20 20.79 18.67 -19.07
CA LEU A 20 19.61 19.22 -18.38
C LEU A 20 18.34 18.35 -18.46
N SER A 21 18.39 17.15 -19.01
CA SER A 21 17.21 16.30 -19.17
C SER A 21 17.17 15.06 -18.24
N LEU A 22 18.06 14.98 -17.23
CA LEU A 22 17.99 13.97 -16.17
C LEU A 22 17.59 14.58 -14.81
N THR A 23 16.80 15.64 -14.79
CA THR A 23 16.08 15.98 -13.54
C THR A 23 14.97 14.98 -13.38
N GLY A 24 15.23 14.02 -12.50
CA GLY A 24 14.45 12.88 -12.17
C GLY A 24 12.94 13.13 -12.16
N LEU A 25 12.22 12.33 -12.91
CA LEU A 25 10.93 11.86 -12.41
C LEU A 25 11.25 11.04 -11.14
N SER A 26 11.39 11.72 -10.01
CA SER A 26 11.10 11.10 -8.73
C SER A 26 9.65 10.66 -8.89
N ALA A 27 9.44 9.37 -9.14
CA ALA A 27 8.14 8.77 -8.96
C ALA A 27 7.80 9.03 -7.49
N GLN A 28 7.11 10.14 -7.24
CA GLN A 28 6.54 10.45 -5.96
C GLN A 28 5.59 9.29 -5.71
N ALA A 29 5.95 8.42 -4.78
CA ALA A 29 5.07 7.35 -4.36
C ALA A 29 3.72 8.01 -4.10
N ALA A 30 2.70 7.61 -4.87
CA ALA A 30 1.39 8.23 -4.75
C ALA A 30 1.00 8.14 -3.29
N ASP A 31 0.70 9.29 -2.67
CA ASP A 31 0.30 9.35 -1.26
C ASP A 31 -1.04 8.63 -1.15
N THR A 32 -1.00 7.37 -0.74
CA THR A 32 -2.16 6.48 -0.61
C THR A 32 -2.57 6.36 0.85
N ILE A 33 -3.85 6.06 1.09
CA ILE A 33 -4.36 5.65 2.39
C ILE A 33 -4.40 4.13 2.41
N LYS A 34 -3.56 3.51 3.24
CA LYS A 34 -3.54 2.06 3.38
C LYS A 34 -4.70 1.56 4.22
N VAL A 35 -5.37 0.53 3.72
CA VAL A 35 -6.50 -0.15 4.36
C VAL A 35 -6.13 -1.62 4.57
N GLY A 36 -6.11 -2.07 5.81
CA GLY A 36 -5.85 -3.46 6.15
C GLY A 36 -7.06 -4.34 5.87
N VAL A 37 -6.82 -5.53 5.29
CA VAL A 37 -7.84 -6.55 5.05
C VAL A 37 -7.37 -7.84 5.74
N LEU A 38 -8.02 -8.18 6.84
CA LEU A 38 -7.64 -9.28 7.75
C LEU A 38 -8.71 -10.37 7.72
N HIS A 39 -8.66 -11.21 6.71
CA HIS A 39 -9.54 -12.35 6.49
C HIS A 39 -8.75 -13.61 6.16
N SER A 40 -9.18 -14.77 6.67
CA SER A 40 -8.56 -16.05 6.33
C SER A 40 -8.81 -16.42 4.88
N LEU A 41 -7.73 -16.53 4.12
CA LEU A 41 -7.75 -16.96 2.72
C LEU A 41 -7.39 -18.45 2.58
N SER A 42 -6.95 -19.04 3.67
CA SER A 42 -6.65 -20.48 3.80
C SER A 42 -7.20 -21.03 5.12
N GLY A 43 -7.21 -22.37 5.24
CA GLY A 43 -7.80 -23.06 6.38
C GLY A 43 -9.32 -23.11 6.35
N THR A 44 -9.93 -23.46 7.50
CA THR A 44 -11.36 -23.79 7.60
C THR A 44 -12.31 -22.62 7.36
N MET A 45 -11.85 -21.37 7.61
CA MET A 45 -12.67 -20.17 7.45
C MET A 45 -12.61 -19.59 6.02
N ALA A 46 -11.70 -20.07 5.18
CA ALA A 46 -11.50 -19.54 3.83
C ALA A 46 -12.78 -19.56 2.98
N ILE A 47 -13.62 -20.57 3.14
CA ILE A 47 -14.88 -20.71 2.41
C ILE A 47 -15.82 -19.50 2.61
N SER A 48 -15.78 -18.86 3.77
CA SER A 48 -16.60 -17.68 4.10
C SER A 48 -15.82 -16.38 3.96
N GLU A 49 -14.56 -16.38 4.38
CA GLU A 49 -13.80 -15.12 4.51
C GLU A 49 -13.18 -14.65 3.19
N THR A 50 -13.00 -15.54 2.20
CA THR A 50 -12.52 -15.12 0.85
C THR A 50 -13.49 -14.16 0.19
N VAL A 51 -14.80 -14.43 0.26
CA VAL A 51 -15.84 -13.55 -0.29
C VAL A 51 -15.87 -12.20 0.42
N LEU A 52 -15.64 -12.19 1.75
CA LEU A 52 -15.57 -10.93 2.52
C LEU A 52 -14.37 -10.08 2.07
N LYS A 53 -13.19 -10.70 1.89
CA LYS A 53 -12.03 -10.03 1.31
C LYS A 53 -12.35 -9.44 -0.07
N ASP A 54 -12.97 -10.21 -0.96
CA ASP A 54 -13.32 -9.73 -2.31
C ASP A 54 -14.30 -8.56 -2.25
N THR A 55 -15.25 -8.58 -1.31
CA THR A 55 -16.19 -7.47 -1.08
C THR A 55 -15.47 -6.18 -0.67
N VAL A 56 -14.50 -6.28 0.24
CA VAL A 56 -13.70 -5.11 0.66
C VAL A 56 -12.88 -4.57 -0.52
N LEU A 57 -12.26 -5.44 -1.31
CA LEU A 57 -11.48 -5.02 -2.48
C LEU A 57 -12.37 -4.34 -3.53
N MET A 58 -13.56 -4.89 -3.81
CA MET A 58 -14.53 -4.27 -4.72
C MET A 58 -14.94 -2.86 -4.24
N ALA A 59 -15.18 -2.69 -2.94
CA ALA A 59 -15.52 -1.39 -2.37
C ALA A 59 -14.35 -0.39 -2.51
N ILE A 60 -13.12 -0.82 -2.28
CA ILE A 60 -11.91 0.00 -2.47
C ILE A 60 -11.78 0.43 -3.93
N ASP A 61 -11.99 -0.49 -4.89
CA ASP A 61 -11.92 -0.19 -6.31
C ASP A 61 -12.99 0.84 -6.72
N ASP A 62 -14.22 0.68 -6.23
CA ASP A 62 -15.32 1.62 -6.51
C ASP A 62 -15.03 3.03 -5.93
N ILE A 63 -14.53 3.11 -4.72
CA ILE A 63 -14.09 4.37 -4.10
C ILE A 63 -12.95 5.00 -4.91
N ASN A 64 -11.99 4.22 -5.32
CA ASN A 64 -10.86 4.68 -6.12
C ASN A 64 -11.28 5.16 -7.50
N ALA A 65 -12.25 4.51 -8.14
CA ALA A 65 -12.82 4.95 -9.42
C ALA A 65 -13.49 6.34 -9.30
N LYS A 66 -14.07 6.64 -8.13
CA LYS A 66 -14.71 7.93 -7.82
C LYS A 66 -13.74 9.02 -7.34
N GLY A 67 -12.43 8.75 -7.33
CA GLY A 67 -11.39 9.73 -6.94
C GLY A 67 -10.71 9.47 -5.60
N GLY A 68 -11.10 8.40 -4.88
CA GLY A 68 -10.51 8.05 -3.60
C GLY A 68 -11.13 8.81 -2.42
N VAL A 69 -10.39 8.91 -1.34
CA VAL A 69 -10.78 9.61 -0.10
C VAL A 69 -9.84 10.79 0.13
N LEU A 70 -10.38 11.98 0.34
CA LEU A 70 -9.60 13.20 0.51
C LEU A 70 -8.56 13.43 -0.61
N GLY A 71 -8.93 13.07 -1.84
CA GLY A 71 -8.03 13.19 -3.00
C GLY A 71 -6.94 12.12 -3.09
N LYS A 72 -6.93 11.13 -2.18
CA LYS A 72 -5.95 10.03 -2.14
C LYS A 72 -6.60 8.71 -2.52
N LYS A 73 -5.87 7.88 -3.23
CA LYS A 73 -6.32 6.51 -3.52
C LYS A 73 -6.19 5.63 -2.26
N LEU A 74 -7.11 4.68 -2.12
CA LEU A 74 -7.00 3.63 -1.12
C LEU A 74 -6.11 2.50 -1.65
N GLU A 75 -5.25 1.99 -0.79
CA GLU A 75 -4.37 0.85 -1.07
C GLU A 75 -4.71 -0.29 -0.11
N ALA A 76 -5.17 -1.41 -0.63
CA ALA A 76 -5.47 -2.58 0.18
C ALA A 76 -4.19 -3.31 0.60
N VAL A 77 -4.03 -3.57 1.89
CA VAL A 77 -3.00 -4.46 2.43
C VAL A 77 -3.68 -5.72 2.94
N VAL A 78 -3.65 -6.76 2.12
CA VAL A 78 -4.33 -8.04 2.39
C VAL A 78 -3.37 -8.99 3.10
N VAL A 79 -3.82 -9.57 4.20
CA VAL A 79 -3.06 -10.58 4.95
C VAL A 79 -3.91 -11.81 5.21
N ASP A 80 -3.28 -12.99 5.20
CA ASP A 80 -3.92 -14.27 5.49
C ASP A 80 -3.52 -14.78 6.87
N PRO A 81 -4.41 -14.79 7.87
CA PRO A 81 -4.17 -15.41 9.16
C PRO A 81 -4.46 -16.93 9.17
N ALA A 82 -4.73 -17.56 8.03
CA ALA A 82 -4.85 -18.99 7.83
C ALA A 82 -5.78 -19.71 8.82
N SER A 83 -6.88 -19.09 9.24
CA SER A 83 -7.82 -19.61 10.26
C SER A 83 -7.16 -19.93 11.61
N ASN A 84 -6.03 -19.30 11.90
CA ASN A 84 -5.25 -19.51 13.12
C ASN A 84 -5.36 -18.26 14.02
N TRP A 85 -5.94 -18.43 15.20
CA TRP A 85 -6.24 -17.29 16.08
C TRP A 85 -5.02 -16.54 16.59
N PRO A 86 -3.92 -17.16 17.02
CA PRO A 86 -2.67 -16.48 17.31
C PRO A 86 -2.14 -15.69 16.10
N LEU A 87 -2.21 -16.27 14.90
CA LEU A 87 -1.75 -15.62 13.69
C LEU A 87 -2.62 -14.39 13.32
N PHE A 88 -3.91 -14.38 13.66
CA PHE A 88 -4.74 -13.17 13.56
C PHE A 88 -4.13 -12.01 14.34
N ALA A 89 -3.69 -12.24 15.58
CA ALA A 89 -3.07 -11.21 16.40
C ALA A 89 -1.72 -10.73 15.84
N GLU A 90 -0.90 -11.64 15.32
CA GLU A 90 0.37 -11.29 14.67
C GLU A 90 0.13 -10.44 13.41
N LYS A 91 -0.80 -10.85 12.55
CA LYS A 91 -1.15 -10.11 11.33
C LYS A 91 -1.78 -8.77 11.63
N ALA A 92 -2.63 -8.67 12.65
CA ALA A 92 -3.15 -7.38 13.12
C ALA A 92 -2.02 -6.44 13.56
N LYS A 93 -1.05 -6.94 14.34
CA LYS A 93 0.12 -6.18 14.76
C LYS A 93 0.95 -5.73 13.55
N GLN A 94 1.20 -6.61 12.58
CA GLN A 94 1.89 -6.26 11.33
C GLN A 94 1.19 -5.09 10.63
N LEU A 95 -0.13 -5.19 10.39
CA LEU A 95 -0.91 -4.16 9.71
C LEU A 95 -0.81 -2.80 10.40
N LEU A 96 -0.89 -2.77 11.74
CA LEU A 96 -0.90 -1.53 12.52
C LEU A 96 0.50 -0.93 12.67
N THR A 97 1.54 -1.75 12.91
CA THR A 97 2.87 -1.24 13.29
C THR A 97 3.87 -1.17 12.14
N GLN A 98 3.78 -2.08 11.18
CA GLN A 98 4.71 -2.17 10.04
C GLN A 98 4.11 -1.52 8.80
N ASP A 99 2.91 -1.98 8.41
CA ASP A 99 2.23 -1.48 7.21
C ASP A 99 1.59 -0.11 7.45
N LYS A 100 1.30 0.23 8.71
CA LYS A 100 0.72 1.50 9.17
C LYS A 100 -0.59 1.82 8.47
N VAL A 101 -1.49 0.84 8.42
CA VAL A 101 -2.82 1.02 7.85
C VAL A 101 -3.67 1.98 8.70
N ALA A 102 -4.51 2.76 8.06
CA ALA A 102 -5.40 3.70 8.73
C ALA A 102 -6.58 3.00 9.44
N VAL A 103 -7.00 1.86 8.91
CA VAL A 103 -8.14 1.08 9.36
C VAL A 103 -7.99 -0.37 8.93
N VAL A 104 -8.57 -1.30 9.67
CA VAL A 104 -8.63 -2.72 9.30
C VAL A 104 -10.08 -3.16 9.17
N PHE A 105 -10.38 -3.86 8.08
CA PHE A 105 -11.62 -4.61 7.87
C PHE A 105 -11.33 -6.10 7.99
N GLY A 106 -12.08 -6.81 8.84
CA GLY A 106 -11.83 -8.24 9.00
C GLY A 106 -12.37 -8.83 10.29
N CYS A 107 -11.86 -10.02 10.64
CA CYS A 107 -12.23 -10.73 11.86
C CYS A 107 -13.72 -11.14 11.91
N TRP A 108 -14.15 -11.90 10.91
CA TRP A 108 -15.54 -12.38 10.81
C TRP A 108 -16.02 -13.14 12.04
N THR A 109 -15.19 -14.00 12.64
CA THR A 109 -15.56 -14.80 13.81
C THR A 109 -15.37 -14.02 15.13
N SER A 110 -16.20 -14.33 16.14
CA SER A 110 -16.04 -13.72 17.47
C SER A 110 -14.71 -14.07 18.13
N VAL A 111 -14.17 -15.26 17.85
CA VAL A 111 -12.90 -15.71 18.42
C VAL A 111 -11.73 -14.96 17.78
N SER A 112 -11.76 -14.69 16.48
CA SER A 112 -10.72 -13.87 15.82
C SER A 112 -10.72 -12.45 16.39
N ARG A 113 -11.90 -11.83 16.59
CA ARG A 113 -12.00 -10.51 17.23
C ARG A 113 -11.41 -10.48 18.63
N LYS A 114 -11.71 -11.50 19.46
CA LYS A 114 -11.12 -11.62 20.81
C LYS A 114 -9.59 -11.74 20.76
N SER A 115 -9.05 -12.46 19.76
CA SER A 115 -7.62 -12.62 19.62
C SER A 115 -6.91 -11.31 19.26
N VAL A 116 -7.52 -10.46 18.45
CA VAL A 116 -6.91 -9.20 18.00
C VAL A 116 -7.18 -8.02 18.92
N LEU A 117 -8.21 -8.09 19.77
CA LEU A 117 -8.63 -6.99 20.64
C LEU A 117 -7.47 -6.33 21.41
N PRO A 118 -6.61 -7.08 22.13
CA PRO A 118 -5.50 -6.45 22.86
C PRO A 118 -4.52 -5.72 21.93
N VAL A 119 -4.33 -6.22 20.71
CA VAL A 119 -3.42 -5.59 19.72
C VAL A 119 -3.98 -4.26 19.25
N PHE A 120 -5.29 -4.20 18.96
CA PHE A 120 -5.94 -2.96 18.53
C PHE A 120 -5.97 -1.92 19.65
N GLU A 121 -6.27 -2.32 20.89
CA GLU A 121 -6.27 -1.43 22.07
C GLU A 121 -4.86 -0.85 22.32
N GLN A 122 -3.82 -1.68 22.32
CA GLN A 122 -2.45 -1.25 22.56
C GLN A 122 -1.90 -0.31 21.49
N ASN A 123 -2.37 -0.42 20.26
CA ASN A 123 -1.90 0.38 19.13
C ASN A 123 -2.89 1.47 18.71
N ASN A 124 -3.95 1.71 19.49
CA ASN A 124 -5.01 2.64 19.15
C ASN A 124 -5.55 2.45 17.72
N GLY A 125 -5.70 1.19 17.33
CA GLY A 125 -6.13 0.79 16.00
C GLY A 125 -7.64 0.83 15.83
N LEU A 126 -8.10 0.94 14.59
CA LEU A 126 -9.50 0.93 14.22
C LEU A 126 -9.85 -0.35 13.47
N LEU A 127 -10.83 -1.10 13.96
CA LEU A 127 -11.33 -2.34 13.37
C LEU A 127 -12.81 -2.25 13.05
N PHE A 128 -13.18 -2.59 11.82
CA PHE A 128 -14.55 -2.83 11.39
C PHE A 128 -14.75 -4.31 11.04
N TYR A 129 -15.86 -4.91 11.49
CA TYR A 129 -16.18 -6.33 11.29
C TYR A 129 -17.68 -6.56 11.13
#